data_3df57b05faac674985ca0119e8487615
#
_entry.id   3df57b05faac674985ca0119e8487615
#
_cell.length_a   1.000
_cell.length_b   1.000
_cell.length_c   1.000
_cell.angle_alpha   90.00
_cell.angle_beta   90.00
_cell.angle_gamma   90.00
#
_symmetry.space_group_name_H-M   'P 1'
#
loop_
_entity.id
_entity.type
_entity.pdbx_description
1 polymer ?
#
loop_
_entity_poly.entity_id
_entity_poly.type
_entity_poly.pdbx_seq_one_letter_code
_entity_poly.pdbx_strand_id
1 'polypeptide(L)'
;ASFQKIPGLGMQRVDPQDAGPGYRNCIALPGGIDSPLFKVIEEANVHGMKLVPGSGNVMAPKAKPTETDVINSVWIYDSAKLPFYPAEVYHQFHDGLGYKFPVAYTRGVKANALERGLIAPTGCPEMRERSFADFTSTTA
;
A
#
# COMPACT_ATOMS: atom_id res chain seq x y z
N ALA A 1 0.75 9.42 10.68
CA ALA A 1 0.12 9.94 9.44
C ALA A 1 1.18 9.98 8.34
N SER A 2 0.85 9.44 7.14
CA SER A 2 1.79 9.37 6.02
C SER A 2 1.90 10.68 5.23
N PHE A 3 1.11 11.69 5.61
CA PHE A 3 1.06 12.98 4.93
C PHE A 3 1.13 14.14 5.90
N GLN A 4 1.74 15.23 5.43
CA GLN A 4 1.75 16.52 6.10
C GLN A 4 1.22 17.61 5.16
N LYS A 5 0.59 18.64 5.75
CA LYS A 5 0.12 19.79 4.98
C LYS A 5 1.26 20.80 4.83
N ILE A 6 1.59 21.15 3.59
CA ILE A 6 2.56 22.18 3.27
C ILE A 6 1.81 23.45 2.88
N PRO A 7 2.03 24.59 3.56
CA PRO A 7 1.39 25.85 3.19
C PRO A 7 1.64 26.21 1.72
N GLY A 8 0.59 26.52 0.97
CA GLY A 8 0.67 26.87 -0.45
C GLY A 8 0.86 25.71 -1.43
N LEU A 9 1.20 24.50 -0.95
CA LEU A 9 1.42 23.32 -1.80
C LEU A 9 0.38 22.22 -1.59
N GLY A 10 -0.21 22.13 -0.39
CA GLY A 10 -1.19 21.11 -0.03
C GLY A 10 -0.62 19.92 0.72
N MET A 11 -1.18 18.71 0.50
CA MET A 11 -0.75 17.50 1.19
C MET A 11 0.46 16.87 0.49
N GLN A 12 1.51 16.61 1.24
CA GLN A 12 2.73 15.96 0.77
C GLN A 12 3.07 14.77 1.66
N ARG A 13 3.69 13.74 1.09
CA ARG A 13 4.21 12.61 1.87
C ARG A 13 5.31 13.07 2.82
N VAL A 14 5.32 12.49 4.02
CA VAL A 14 6.34 12.78 5.04
C VAL A 14 7.67 12.15 4.64
N ASP A 15 7.64 10.93 4.10
CA ASP A 15 8.83 10.24 3.63
C ASP A 15 9.05 10.53 2.13
N PRO A 16 10.15 11.19 1.75
CA PRO A 16 10.45 11.46 0.36
C PRO A 16 10.79 10.21 -0.46
N GLN A 17 11.10 9.09 0.17
CA GLN A 17 11.32 7.82 -0.52
C GLN A 17 9.99 7.19 -1.00
N ASP A 18 8.89 7.51 -0.34
CA ASP A 18 7.55 7.10 -0.72
C ASP A 18 6.97 8.02 -1.80
N ALA A 19 7.70 8.28 -2.85
CA ALA A 19 7.29 9.17 -3.95
C ALA A 19 7.49 8.52 -5.31
N GLY A 20 6.77 9.01 -6.31
CA GLY A 20 6.89 8.57 -7.70
C GLY A 20 5.77 7.64 -8.17
N PRO A 21 5.91 7.07 -9.39
CA PRO A 21 4.82 6.32 -10.04
C PRO A 21 4.38 5.07 -9.29
N GLY A 22 5.30 4.41 -8.57
CA GLY A 22 5.02 3.23 -7.75
C GLY A 22 4.28 3.54 -6.44
N TYR A 23 4.35 4.77 -5.98
CA TYR A 23 3.82 5.20 -4.67
C TYR A 23 2.64 6.16 -4.78
N ARG A 24 2.03 6.26 -5.97
CA ARG A 24 0.88 7.15 -6.16
C ARG A 24 -0.31 6.75 -5.30
N ASN A 25 -1.07 7.75 -4.86
CA ASN A 25 -2.27 7.53 -4.07
C ASN A 25 -3.36 6.96 -4.98
N CYS A 26 -3.95 5.83 -4.59
CA CYS A 26 -4.93 5.11 -5.39
C CYS A 26 -6.14 4.71 -4.56
N ILE A 27 -7.32 4.86 -5.15
CA ILE A 27 -8.55 4.27 -4.64
C ILE A 27 -9.21 3.54 -5.82
N ALA A 28 -9.54 2.26 -5.65
CA ALA A 28 -10.25 1.49 -6.65
C ALA A 28 -11.71 1.30 -6.23
N LEU A 29 -12.63 1.68 -7.13
CA LEU A 29 -14.07 1.56 -6.95
C LEU A 29 -14.68 0.80 -8.13
N PRO A 30 -15.72 -0.01 -7.94
CA PRO A 30 -16.48 -0.57 -9.05
C PRO A 30 -17.09 0.57 -9.91
N GLY A 31 -16.65 0.70 -11.17
CA GLY A 31 -17.03 1.80 -12.05
C GLY A 31 -16.19 3.07 -11.90
N GLY A 32 -15.16 3.08 -11.05
CA GLY A 32 -14.26 4.23 -10.90
C GLY A 32 -14.98 5.50 -10.40
N ILE A 33 -14.80 6.62 -11.10
CA ILE A 33 -15.45 7.90 -10.77
C ILE A 33 -16.97 7.89 -10.99
N ASP A 34 -17.49 6.96 -11.81
CA ASP A 34 -18.92 6.80 -12.05
C ASP A 34 -19.58 5.91 -10.97
N SER A 35 -18.82 5.44 -10.01
CA SER A 35 -19.32 4.64 -8.90
C SER A 35 -20.24 5.43 -7.99
N PRO A 36 -21.37 4.87 -7.54
CA PRO A 36 -22.19 5.51 -6.51
C PRO A 36 -21.43 5.70 -5.19
N LEU A 37 -20.34 4.95 -4.96
CA LEU A 37 -19.46 5.12 -3.79
C LEU A 37 -18.52 6.32 -3.95
N PHE A 38 -18.35 6.88 -5.14
CA PHE A 38 -17.45 8.01 -5.37
C PHE A 38 -17.82 9.23 -4.52
N LYS A 39 -19.13 9.48 -4.36
CA LYS A 39 -19.63 10.56 -3.50
C LYS A 39 -19.14 10.45 -2.05
N VAL A 40 -19.04 9.24 -1.52
CA VAL A 40 -18.51 9.00 -0.18
C VAL A 40 -17.03 9.41 -0.08
N ILE A 41 -16.27 9.17 -1.18
CA ILE A 41 -14.87 9.60 -1.25
C ILE A 41 -14.74 11.12 -1.34
N GLU A 42 -15.62 11.78 -2.11
CA GLU A 42 -15.67 13.24 -2.18
C GLU A 42 -15.97 13.87 -0.82
N GLU A 43 -16.97 13.36 -0.11
CA GLU A 43 -17.34 13.81 1.24
C GLU A 43 -16.21 13.59 2.27
N ALA A 44 -15.48 12.47 2.17
CA ALA A 44 -14.35 12.16 3.03
C ALA A 44 -13.08 12.96 2.70
N ASN A 45 -13.04 13.65 1.58
CA ASN A 45 -11.88 14.40 1.08
C ASN A 45 -11.71 15.75 1.79
N VAL A 46 -11.62 15.74 3.10
CA VAL A 46 -11.53 16.94 3.95
C VAL A 46 -10.28 17.81 3.70
N HIS A 47 -9.30 17.27 3.01
CA HIS A 47 -8.06 17.98 2.68
C HIS A 47 -8.04 18.59 1.27
N GLY A 48 -9.12 18.43 0.50
CA GLY A 48 -9.25 19.00 -0.83
C GLY A 48 -8.24 18.43 -1.85
N MET A 49 -7.89 17.15 -1.74
CA MET A 49 -7.04 16.49 -2.73
C MET A 49 -7.79 16.36 -4.07
N LYS A 50 -7.06 16.44 -5.17
CA LYS A 50 -7.64 16.21 -6.50
C LYS A 50 -7.95 14.74 -6.68
N LEU A 51 -9.21 14.42 -6.90
CA LEU A 51 -9.67 13.09 -7.27
C LEU A 51 -9.62 12.99 -8.80
N VAL A 52 -8.72 12.20 -9.34
CA VAL A 52 -8.41 12.13 -10.78
C VAL A 52 -8.72 10.75 -11.31
N PRO A 53 -9.44 10.63 -12.45
CA PRO A 53 -9.64 9.33 -13.08
C PRO A 53 -8.28 8.68 -13.39
N GLY A 54 -8.08 7.45 -12.96
CA GLY A 54 -6.88 6.68 -13.23
C GLY A 54 -7.14 5.54 -14.21
N SER A 55 -6.17 5.25 -15.07
CA SER A 55 -6.19 4.12 -15.99
C SER A 55 -5.06 3.12 -15.77
N GLY A 56 -4.13 3.46 -14.85
CA GLY A 56 -2.93 2.70 -14.58
C GLY A 56 -1.76 3.05 -15.49
N ASN A 57 -0.57 2.78 -15.00
CA ASN A 57 0.64 2.95 -15.79
C ASN A 57 0.97 1.70 -16.60
N VAL A 58 1.32 1.88 -17.86
CA VAL A 58 1.90 0.79 -18.67
C VAL A 58 3.32 0.52 -18.20
N MET A 59 3.56 -0.66 -17.67
CA MET A 59 4.88 -1.12 -17.26
C MET A 59 5.62 -1.71 -18.47
N ALA A 60 6.14 -0.85 -19.32
CA ALA A 60 6.96 -1.26 -20.46
C ALA A 60 8.35 -0.62 -20.38
N PRO A 61 9.39 -1.29 -20.90
CA PRO A 61 10.73 -0.71 -20.96
C PRO A 61 10.70 0.67 -21.65
N LYS A 62 11.26 1.68 -20.98
CA LYS A 62 11.31 3.08 -21.47
C LYS A 62 9.96 3.81 -21.55
N ALA A 63 8.84 3.21 -21.16
CA ALA A 63 7.58 3.93 -21.04
C ALA A 63 7.69 5.00 -19.94
N LYS A 64 7.25 6.21 -20.26
CA LYS A 64 7.13 7.25 -19.23
C LYS A 64 5.80 7.02 -18.48
N PRO A 65 5.82 7.01 -17.14
CA PRO A 65 4.58 6.91 -16.39
C PRO A 65 3.71 8.13 -16.64
N THR A 66 2.44 7.91 -16.88
CA THR A 66 1.43 8.97 -17.04
C THR A 66 0.82 9.37 -15.71
N GLU A 67 0.81 8.43 -14.76
CA GLU A 67 0.30 8.62 -13.41
C GLU A 67 1.45 8.56 -12.43
N THR A 68 1.59 9.60 -11.62
CA THR A 68 2.67 9.73 -10.64
C THR A 68 2.10 10.13 -9.28
N ASP A 69 2.93 10.07 -8.26
CA ASP A 69 2.59 10.66 -6.96
C ASP A 69 2.73 12.18 -7.05
N VAL A 70 1.66 12.81 -7.52
CA VAL A 70 1.57 14.27 -7.63
C VAL A 70 0.99 14.81 -6.33
N ILE A 71 1.57 15.89 -5.83
CA ILE A 71 1.04 16.59 -4.66
C ILE A 71 -0.45 16.87 -4.85
N ASN A 72 -1.24 16.55 -3.84
CA ASN A 72 -2.70 16.68 -3.82
C ASN A 72 -3.49 15.81 -4.79
N SER A 73 -2.90 14.81 -5.42
CA SER A 73 -3.65 13.92 -6.32
C SER A 73 -3.93 12.56 -5.70
N VAL A 74 -5.14 12.05 -5.95
CA VAL A 74 -5.56 10.68 -5.68
C VAL A 74 -6.16 10.12 -6.96
N TRP A 75 -5.61 9.02 -7.45
CA TRP A 75 -6.06 8.36 -8.67
C TRP A 75 -7.21 7.40 -8.36
N ILE A 76 -8.33 7.60 -9.04
CA ILE A 76 -9.54 6.80 -8.85
C ILE A 76 -9.65 5.81 -10.01
N TYR A 77 -9.54 4.52 -9.70
CA TYR A 77 -9.57 3.44 -10.68
C TYR A 77 -10.90 2.72 -10.70
N ASP A 78 -11.24 2.20 -11.87
CA ASP A 78 -12.28 1.20 -12.01
C ASP A 78 -11.70 -0.18 -11.61
N SER A 79 -12.15 -0.73 -10.49
CA SER A 79 -11.68 -2.03 -9.98
C SER A 79 -12.01 -3.21 -10.89
N ALA A 80 -12.95 -3.05 -11.83
CA ALA A 80 -13.22 -4.06 -12.84
C ALA A 80 -12.15 -4.10 -13.95
N LYS A 81 -11.48 -2.96 -14.19
CA LYS A 81 -10.41 -2.84 -15.20
C LYS A 81 -9.01 -3.01 -14.63
N LEU A 82 -8.81 -2.63 -13.38
CA LEU A 82 -7.55 -2.79 -12.66
C LEU A 82 -7.80 -3.64 -11.41
N PRO A 83 -7.64 -4.95 -11.51
CA PRO A 83 -7.88 -5.86 -10.40
C PRO A 83 -6.88 -5.61 -9.26
N PHE A 84 -7.36 -5.82 -8.05
CA PHE A 84 -6.53 -5.79 -6.86
C PHE A 84 -5.69 -7.08 -6.80
N TYR A 85 -4.39 -6.91 -6.61
CA TYR A 85 -3.46 -8.00 -6.33
C TYR A 85 -2.98 -7.88 -4.88
N PRO A 86 -3.26 -8.88 -4.02
CA PRO A 86 -2.71 -8.88 -2.67
C PRO A 86 -1.18 -8.91 -2.74
N ALA A 87 -0.53 -8.16 -1.87
CA ALA A 87 0.91 -8.24 -1.72
C ALA A 87 1.32 -9.63 -1.21
N GLU A 88 2.57 -10.00 -1.43
CA GLU A 88 3.15 -11.24 -0.91
C GLU A 88 3.13 -11.26 0.63
N VAL A 89 3.14 -12.45 1.20
CA VAL A 89 3.13 -12.65 2.65
C VAL A 89 4.23 -11.84 3.35
N TYR A 90 5.41 -11.76 2.74
CA TYR A 90 6.52 -10.96 3.22
C TYR A 90 6.15 -9.48 3.39
N HIS A 91 5.51 -8.88 2.39
CA HIS A 91 5.11 -7.46 2.42
C HIS A 91 3.94 -7.19 3.35
N GLN A 92 3.02 -8.16 3.49
CA GLN A 92 1.87 -8.01 4.38
C GLN A 92 2.23 -8.17 5.86
N PHE A 93 3.21 -9.03 6.17
CA PHE A 93 3.59 -9.37 7.54
C PHE A 93 5.09 -9.17 7.80
N HIS A 94 5.67 -8.20 7.11
CA HIS A 94 7.08 -7.89 7.22
C HIS A 94 7.46 -7.40 8.63
N ASP A 95 8.42 -8.08 9.24
CA ASP A 95 8.90 -7.84 10.60
C ASP A 95 10.39 -7.42 10.60
N GLY A 96 10.76 -6.47 9.77
CA GLY A 96 12.18 -6.12 9.61
C GLY A 96 12.47 -4.62 9.56
N LEU A 97 11.45 -3.79 9.72
CA LEU A 97 11.58 -2.33 9.58
C LEU A 97 11.96 -1.60 10.88
N GLY A 98 12.55 -2.30 11.84
CA GLY A 98 12.84 -1.74 13.17
C GLY A 98 11.62 -1.55 14.07
N TYR A 99 10.43 -1.88 13.57
CA TYR A 99 9.18 -1.84 14.30
C TYR A 99 8.76 -3.26 14.70
N LYS A 100 8.56 -3.49 15.99
CA LYS A 100 8.10 -4.80 16.49
C LYS A 100 6.58 -4.84 16.48
N PHE A 101 6.02 -5.64 15.60
CA PHE A 101 4.59 -5.93 15.63
C PHE A 101 4.22 -6.84 16.79
N PRO A 102 3.00 -6.70 17.35
CA PRO A 102 2.52 -7.62 18.39
C PRO A 102 2.53 -9.07 17.90
N VAL A 103 2.86 -10.00 18.80
CA VAL A 103 2.84 -11.46 18.50
C VAL A 103 1.47 -11.90 17.97
N ALA A 104 0.38 -11.32 18.47
CA ALA A 104 -0.96 -11.59 17.97
C ALA A 104 -1.11 -11.26 16.47
N TYR A 105 -0.45 -10.21 15.98
CA TYR A 105 -0.46 -9.85 14.56
C TYR A 105 0.37 -10.83 13.72
N THR A 106 1.63 -11.03 14.09
CA THR A 106 2.56 -11.85 13.29
C THR A 106 2.22 -13.35 13.34
N ARG A 107 1.85 -13.89 14.50
CA ARG A 107 1.51 -15.30 14.66
C ARG A 107 0.02 -15.58 14.53
N GLY A 108 -0.83 -14.76 15.15
CA GLY A 108 -2.28 -14.99 15.14
C GLY A 108 -2.90 -14.64 13.79
N VAL A 109 -2.77 -13.40 13.35
CA VAL A 109 -3.43 -12.92 12.10
C VAL A 109 -2.80 -13.59 10.87
N LYS A 110 -1.47 -13.67 10.80
CA LYS A 110 -0.74 -14.32 9.70
C LYS A 110 -1.13 -15.79 9.57
N ALA A 111 -1.07 -16.55 10.69
CA ALA A 111 -1.42 -17.96 10.70
C ALA A 111 -2.87 -18.19 10.27
N ASN A 112 -3.81 -17.43 10.80
CA ASN A 112 -5.22 -17.51 10.43
C ASN A 112 -5.45 -17.18 8.94
N ALA A 113 -4.76 -16.18 8.39
CA ALA A 113 -4.87 -15.82 6.98
C ALA A 113 -4.34 -16.93 6.06
N LEU A 114 -3.22 -17.58 6.42
CA LEU A 114 -2.68 -18.73 5.70
C LEU A 114 -3.63 -19.94 5.78
N GLU A 115 -4.11 -20.27 6.97
CA GLU A 115 -5.04 -21.39 7.19
C GLU A 115 -6.34 -21.22 6.40
N ARG A 116 -6.85 -20.00 6.30
CA ARG A 116 -8.06 -19.68 5.53
C ARG A 116 -7.82 -19.50 4.04
N GLY A 117 -6.59 -19.63 3.56
CA GLY A 117 -6.23 -19.42 2.15
C GLY A 117 -6.43 -17.99 1.66
N LEU A 118 -6.47 -17.00 2.56
CA LEU A 118 -6.57 -15.57 2.19
C LEU A 118 -5.25 -15.03 1.65
N ILE A 119 -4.16 -15.66 2.01
CA ILE A 119 -2.80 -15.41 1.51
C ILE A 119 -2.11 -16.75 1.24
N ALA A 120 -1.16 -16.76 0.33
CA ALA A 120 -0.35 -17.93 0.01
C ALA A 120 1.13 -17.56 -0.06
N PRO A 121 2.05 -18.46 0.32
CA PRO A 121 3.47 -18.28 0.08
C PRO A 121 3.74 -18.08 -1.42
N THR A 122 4.58 -17.11 -1.75
CA THR A 122 4.88 -16.73 -3.15
C THR A 122 6.20 -17.28 -3.65
N GLY A 123 7.00 -17.91 -2.77
CA GLY A 123 8.36 -18.35 -3.07
C GLY A 123 9.38 -17.19 -3.15
N CYS A 124 8.95 -15.94 -2.92
CA CYS A 124 9.90 -14.88 -2.63
C CYS A 124 10.71 -15.25 -1.39
N PRO A 125 11.99 -14.83 -1.30
CA PRO A 125 12.79 -15.10 -0.11
C PRO A 125 12.13 -14.38 1.08
N GLU A 126 11.20 -15.07 1.71
CA GLU A 126 10.70 -14.68 3.02
C GLU A 126 11.89 -14.65 3.94
N MET A 127 12.13 -13.51 4.60
CA MET A 127 13.16 -13.49 5.62
C MET A 127 12.84 -14.63 6.58
N ARG A 128 13.81 -15.55 6.77
CA ARG A 128 13.67 -16.63 7.74
C ARG A 128 13.21 -15.99 9.03
N GLU A 129 12.05 -16.39 9.52
CA GLU A 129 11.64 -16.03 10.87
C GLU A 129 12.81 -16.39 11.77
N ARG A 130 13.51 -15.39 12.30
CA ARG A 130 14.53 -15.65 13.31
C ARG A 130 13.81 -16.38 14.42
N SER A 131 14.17 -17.63 14.62
CA SER A 131 13.57 -18.43 15.68
C SER A 131 13.86 -17.74 17.00
N PHE A 132 13.00 -17.89 17.98
CA PHE A 132 13.22 -17.33 19.32
C PHE A 132 14.57 -17.78 19.91
N ALA A 133 15.13 -18.90 19.42
CA ALA A 133 16.45 -19.42 19.77
C ALA A 133 17.60 -18.51 19.30
N ASP A 134 17.41 -17.74 18.21
CA ASP A 134 18.47 -16.85 17.70
C ASP A 134 18.67 -15.60 18.56
N PHE A 135 17.71 -15.27 19.43
CA PHE A 135 17.79 -14.14 20.34
C PHE A 135 18.44 -14.49 21.70
N THR A 136 18.57 -15.76 22.03
CA THR A 136 19.14 -16.20 23.33
C THR A 136 20.64 -16.49 23.26
N SER A 137 21.25 -16.48 22.07
CA SER A 137 22.66 -16.83 21.88
C SER A 137 23.62 -15.62 21.83
N THR A 138 23.16 -14.38 22.10
CA THR A 138 24.00 -13.18 22.03
C THR A 138 24.30 -12.58 23.43
N THR A 139 24.27 -13.37 24.46
CA THR A 139 24.79 -12.99 25.79
C THR A 139 25.80 -14.03 26.28
N ALA A 140 26.99 -13.90 25.78
CA ALA A 140 28.22 -14.44 26.42
C ALA A 140 29.37 -13.50 26.06
#